data_b37ad0b15f23b48293d513da66a8c1ad
#
_entry.id   b37ad0b15f23b48293d513da66a8c1ad
#
_cell.length_a   1.000
_cell.length_b   1.000
_cell.length_c   1.000
_cell.angle_alpha   90.00
_cell.angle_beta   90.00
_cell.angle_gamma   90.00
#
_symmetry.space_group_name_H-M   'P 1'
#
loop_
_entity.id
_entity.type
_entity.pdbx_description
1 polymer ?
#
loop_
_entity_poly.entity_id
_entity_poly.type
_entity_poly.pdbx_seq_one_letter_code
_entity_poly.pdbx_strand_id
1 'polypeptide(L)'
;MSTDKNTDKIDSEKINISKAITGEANASKLDKFDMLRQDLSEFSAELSTFKTEGWNQFPGIDLYMDQVVTYLDRLLQLFDTDASGKVITSSMVNNYVKEGYLKRPVNKKYDRVHLVTLYIMSMLKPILPIPLIAGSLSNLSDEAKYQNFFEELAKLQDEAFSKVSNMLSANIEQLSDEDYETSLRLFALQLTSEANARKIVAEKILRSLIKDTSKSSDKEKSK
;
A
#
# COMPACT_ATOMS: atom_id res chain seq x y z
N MET A 1 36.67 61.16 -25.43
CA MET A 1 36.97 59.77 -25.10
C MET A 1 36.65 59.56 -23.61
N SER A 2 35.39 59.31 -23.27
CA SER A 2 35.02 59.00 -21.88
C SER A 2 33.61 58.40 -21.76
N THR A 3 33.38 57.23 -22.45
CA THR A 3 32.08 56.53 -22.44
C THR A 3 32.19 54.99 -22.21
N ASP A 4 33.41 54.47 -22.01
CA ASP A 4 33.62 53.02 -22.03
C ASP A 4 33.72 52.35 -20.63
N LYS A 5 33.91 53.09 -19.56
CA LYS A 5 34.09 52.49 -18.20
C LYS A 5 32.80 52.18 -17.43
N ASN A 6 31.66 52.71 -17.89
CA ASN A 6 30.40 52.53 -17.16
C ASN A 6 29.61 51.31 -17.66
N THR A 7 29.82 50.91 -18.92
CA THR A 7 29.18 49.71 -19.53
C THR A 7 29.79 48.43 -18.99
N ASP A 8 31.11 48.36 -18.87
CA ASP A 8 31.80 47.17 -18.31
C ASP A 8 31.50 46.89 -16.84
N LYS A 9 31.20 47.95 -16.08
CA LYS A 9 30.83 47.81 -14.64
C LYS A 9 29.42 47.30 -14.46
N ILE A 10 28.47 47.72 -15.35
CA ILE A 10 27.06 47.26 -15.32
C ILE A 10 26.97 45.82 -15.80
N ASP A 11 27.76 45.39 -16.74
CA ASP A 11 27.77 44.01 -17.23
C ASP A 11 28.43 43.06 -16.25
N SER A 12 29.49 43.49 -15.52
CA SER A 12 30.09 42.69 -14.43
C SER A 12 29.18 42.56 -13.23
N GLU A 13 28.40 43.60 -12.83
CA GLU A 13 27.41 43.53 -11.79
C GLU A 13 26.23 42.58 -12.16
N LYS A 14 25.73 42.67 -13.41
CA LYS A 14 24.68 41.73 -13.91
C LYS A 14 25.13 40.27 -13.90
N ILE A 15 26.39 40.00 -14.31
CA ILE A 15 26.97 38.66 -14.31
C ILE A 15 27.12 38.14 -12.86
N ASN A 16 27.52 39.01 -11.90
CA ASN A 16 27.64 38.61 -10.49
C ASN A 16 26.26 38.33 -9.84
N ILE A 17 25.25 39.17 -10.11
CA ILE A 17 23.88 38.96 -9.64
C ILE A 17 23.29 37.68 -10.25
N SER A 18 23.50 37.45 -11.55
CA SER A 18 23.05 36.20 -12.17
C SER A 18 23.71 34.96 -11.57
N LYS A 19 25.02 35.00 -11.27
CA LYS A 19 25.74 33.90 -10.60
C LYS A 19 25.30 33.69 -9.16
N ALA A 20 24.99 34.74 -8.42
CA ALA A 20 24.46 34.65 -7.06
C ALA A 20 23.05 34.01 -7.04
N ILE A 21 22.14 34.46 -7.93
CA ILE A 21 20.80 33.91 -8.06
C ILE A 21 20.83 32.44 -8.49
N THR A 22 21.70 32.07 -9.43
CA THR A 22 21.88 30.66 -9.83
C THR A 22 22.52 29.82 -8.74
N GLY A 23 23.43 30.39 -7.93
CA GLY A 23 24.03 29.73 -6.78
C GLY A 23 23.02 29.43 -5.67
N GLU A 24 22.18 30.40 -5.33
CA GLU A 24 21.10 30.21 -4.33
C GLU A 24 20.02 29.26 -4.81
N ALA A 25 19.64 29.30 -6.10
CA ALA A 25 18.70 28.37 -6.68
C ALA A 25 19.24 26.92 -6.70
N ASN A 26 20.54 26.74 -6.98
CA ASN A 26 21.18 25.43 -6.95
C ASN A 26 21.34 24.89 -5.52
N ALA A 27 21.69 25.72 -4.55
CA ALA A 27 21.74 25.34 -3.14
C ALA A 27 20.34 24.86 -2.65
N SER A 28 19.29 25.65 -2.94
CA SER A 28 17.91 25.29 -2.59
C SER A 28 17.44 24.00 -3.29
N LYS A 29 17.91 23.70 -4.51
CA LYS A 29 17.60 22.45 -5.22
C LYS A 29 18.32 21.26 -4.59
N LEU A 30 19.58 21.44 -4.21
CA LEU A 30 20.39 20.42 -3.55
C LEU A 30 19.80 20.06 -2.17
N ASP A 31 19.41 21.06 -1.38
CA ASP A 31 18.75 20.86 -0.08
C ASP A 31 17.44 20.02 -0.24
N LYS A 32 16.63 20.32 -1.27
CA LYS A 32 15.41 19.57 -1.55
C LYS A 32 15.69 18.12 -1.98
N PHE A 33 16.72 17.92 -2.78
CA PHE A 33 17.14 16.58 -3.21
C PHE A 33 17.57 15.72 -2.02
N ASP A 34 18.41 16.28 -1.13
CA ASP A 34 18.88 15.58 0.05
C ASP A 34 17.75 15.22 1.02
N MET A 35 16.83 16.18 1.27
CA MET A 35 15.64 15.94 2.09
C MET A 35 14.75 14.83 1.50
N LEU A 36 14.47 14.87 0.21
CA LEU A 36 13.64 13.85 -0.45
C LEU A 36 14.33 12.48 -0.44
N ARG A 37 15.63 12.46 -0.69
CA ARG A 37 16.44 11.22 -0.62
C ARG A 37 16.40 10.61 0.76
N GLN A 38 16.51 11.42 1.81
CA GLN A 38 16.41 10.96 3.20
C GLN A 38 15.03 10.40 3.49
N ASP A 39 13.95 11.13 3.18
CA ASP A 39 12.55 10.71 3.39
C ASP A 39 12.26 9.35 2.72
N LEU A 40 12.65 9.21 1.46
CA LEU A 40 12.48 7.94 0.72
C LEU A 40 13.33 6.80 1.30
N SER A 41 14.53 7.10 1.83
CA SER A 41 15.39 6.10 2.47
C SER A 41 14.79 5.62 3.80
N GLU A 42 14.25 6.53 4.61
CA GLU A 42 13.54 6.21 5.85
C GLU A 42 12.30 5.35 5.55
N PHE A 43 11.50 5.73 4.57
CA PHE A 43 10.35 4.94 4.13
C PHE A 43 10.75 3.55 3.60
N SER A 44 11.84 3.45 2.84
CA SER A 44 12.37 2.16 2.39
C SER A 44 12.77 1.27 3.57
N ALA A 45 13.42 1.85 4.59
CA ALA A 45 13.77 1.12 5.81
C ALA A 45 12.53 0.63 6.57
N GLU A 46 11.50 1.46 6.69
CA GLU A 46 10.21 1.07 7.28
C GLU A 46 9.59 -0.12 6.54
N LEU A 47 9.49 -0.05 5.20
CA LEU A 47 8.98 -1.16 4.39
C LEU A 47 9.81 -2.45 4.55
N SER A 48 11.14 -2.34 4.67
CA SER A 48 12.02 -3.51 4.82
C SER A 48 11.81 -4.27 6.13
N THR A 49 11.40 -3.55 7.17
CA THR A 49 11.15 -4.10 8.52
C THR A 49 9.69 -4.48 8.75
N PHE A 50 8.79 -4.13 7.82
CA PHE A 50 7.38 -4.45 7.93
C PHE A 50 7.16 -5.96 8.04
N LYS A 51 6.31 -6.35 9.00
CA LYS A 51 5.87 -7.73 9.20
C LYS A 51 4.37 -7.77 9.42
N THR A 52 3.72 -8.64 8.67
CA THR A 52 2.31 -8.96 8.88
C THR A 52 2.16 -9.74 10.18
N GLU A 53 1.21 -9.34 11.02
CA GLU A 53 0.86 -10.09 12.23
C GLU A 53 0.49 -11.54 11.87
N GLY A 54 1.13 -12.53 12.52
CA GLY A 54 0.78 -13.94 12.33
C GLY A 54 -0.57 -14.30 12.97
N TRP A 55 -1.14 -15.42 12.59
CA TRP A 55 -2.44 -15.88 13.08
C TRP A 55 -2.56 -15.84 14.63
N ASN A 56 -1.53 -16.30 15.33
CA ASN A 56 -1.54 -16.38 16.80
C ASN A 56 -1.38 -15.02 17.49
N GLN A 57 -1.00 -13.98 16.77
CA GLN A 57 -0.92 -12.62 17.29
C GLN A 57 -2.28 -11.91 17.27
N PHE A 58 -3.23 -12.39 16.47
CA PHE A 58 -4.62 -11.93 16.56
C PHE A 58 -5.27 -12.40 17.87
N PRO A 59 -6.13 -11.56 18.50
CA PRO A 59 -6.81 -11.89 19.74
C PRO A 59 -7.49 -13.27 19.71
N GLY A 60 -7.21 -14.09 20.73
CA GLY A 60 -7.86 -15.39 20.93
C GLY A 60 -9.21 -15.29 21.64
N ILE A 61 -9.63 -14.09 22.02
CA ILE A 61 -10.92 -13.78 22.63
C ILE A 61 -11.81 -13.03 21.63
N ASP A 62 -13.12 -13.22 21.75
CA ASP A 62 -14.09 -12.52 20.90
C ASP A 62 -14.19 -11.04 21.29
N LEU A 63 -14.10 -10.15 20.30
CA LEU A 63 -14.13 -8.70 20.46
C LEU A 63 -15.48 -8.09 20.10
N TYR A 64 -15.86 -6.99 20.74
CA TYR A 64 -16.97 -6.13 20.29
C TYR A 64 -16.53 -5.24 19.13
N MET A 65 -17.50 -4.69 18.37
CA MET A 65 -17.27 -3.91 17.15
C MET A 65 -16.27 -2.76 17.33
N ASP A 66 -16.35 -2.01 18.40
CA ASP A 66 -15.47 -0.88 18.69
C ASP A 66 -14.02 -1.33 18.94
N GLN A 67 -13.86 -2.46 19.63
CA GLN A 67 -12.55 -3.09 19.83
C GLN A 67 -11.97 -3.63 18.51
N VAL A 68 -12.79 -4.26 17.66
CA VAL A 68 -12.40 -4.73 16.32
C VAL A 68 -11.86 -3.59 15.48
N VAL A 69 -12.61 -2.49 15.39
CA VAL A 69 -12.22 -1.32 14.58
C VAL A 69 -10.93 -0.73 15.13
N THR A 70 -10.82 -0.51 16.44
CA THR A 70 -9.61 0.06 17.05
C THR A 70 -8.38 -0.84 16.85
N TYR A 71 -8.54 -2.15 17.00
CA TYR A 71 -7.46 -3.11 16.82
C TYR A 71 -6.96 -3.15 15.37
N LEU A 72 -7.88 -3.28 14.41
CA LEU A 72 -7.54 -3.40 13.00
C LEU A 72 -7.02 -2.08 12.42
N ASP A 73 -7.55 -0.94 12.85
CA ASP A 73 -7.09 0.37 12.41
C ASP A 73 -5.60 0.56 12.73
N ARG A 74 -5.18 0.13 13.91
CA ARG A 74 -3.76 0.15 14.29
C ARG A 74 -2.88 -0.73 13.40
N LEU A 75 -3.35 -1.94 13.04
CA LEU A 75 -2.58 -2.87 12.20
C LEU A 75 -2.51 -2.43 10.73
N LEU A 76 -3.46 -1.64 10.30
CA LEU A 76 -3.64 -1.26 8.89
C LEU A 76 -3.10 0.13 8.56
N GLN A 77 -2.38 0.79 9.46
CA GLN A 77 -1.90 2.17 9.26
C GLN A 77 -1.09 2.35 7.97
N LEU A 78 -0.22 1.39 7.62
CA LEU A 78 0.55 1.44 6.37
C LEU A 78 -0.33 1.40 5.11
N PHE A 79 -1.56 0.89 5.22
CA PHE A 79 -2.52 0.79 4.11
C PHE A 79 -3.50 1.98 4.05
N ASP A 80 -3.35 2.99 4.90
CA ASP A 80 -4.15 4.22 4.85
C ASP A 80 -3.60 5.17 3.79
N THR A 81 -4.03 4.94 2.54
CA THR A 81 -3.61 5.75 1.38
C THR A 81 -4.42 7.03 1.21
N ASP A 82 -5.57 7.15 1.87
CA ASP A 82 -6.54 8.23 1.62
C ASP A 82 -6.42 9.39 2.62
N ALA A 83 -5.47 9.32 3.57
CA ALA A 83 -5.33 10.28 4.67
C ALA A 83 -6.65 10.57 5.44
N SER A 84 -7.64 9.67 5.29
CA SER A 84 -8.93 9.76 5.98
C SER A 84 -8.82 9.40 7.46
N GLY A 85 -7.67 8.83 7.85
CA GLY A 85 -7.34 8.42 9.20
C GLY A 85 -8.09 7.17 9.67
N LYS A 86 -8.81 6.46 8.78
CA LYS A 86 -9.49 5.20 9.13
C LYS A 86 -9.57 4.24 7.95
N VAL A 87 -8.79 3.19 8.01
CA VAL A 87 -8.81 2.11 7.01
C VAL A 87 -10.08 1.26 7.13
N ILE A 88 -10.62 1.10 8.35
CA ILE A 88 -11.83 0.32 8.62
C ILE A 88 -12.79 1.09 9.54
N THR A 89 -14.10 0.97 9.31
CA THR A 89 -15.14 1.58 10.13
C THR A 89 -16.24 0.58 10.49
N SER A 90 -16.96 0.81 11.59
CA SER A 90 -18.12 0.00 11.97
C SER A 90 -19.17 -0.08 10.87
N SER A 91 -19.36 1.00 10.12
CA SER A 91 -20.29 1.03 8.98
C SER A 91 -19.88 0.07 7.87
N MET A 92 -18.57 0.01 7.56
CA MET A 92 -18.04 -0.93 6.56
C MET A 92 -18.21 -2.38 7.02
N VAL A 93 -17.88 -2.70 8.27
CA VAL A 93 -18.05 -4.05 8.84
C VAL A 93 -19.51 -4.48 8.80
N ASN A 94 -20.45 -3.60 9.22
CA ASN A 94 -21.88 -3.88 9.15
C ASN A 94 -22.36 -4.13 7.70
N ASN A 95 -21.84 -3.38 6.73
CA ASN A 95 -22.15 -3.61 5.32
C ASN A 95 -21.63 -4.96 4.83
N TYR A 96 -20.42 -5.37 5.21
CA TYR A 96 -19.86 -6.68 4.84
C TYR A 96 -20.68 -7.85 5.41
N VAL A 97 -21.17 -7.71 6.64
CA VAL A 97 -22.08 -8.69 7.27
C VAL A 97 -23.43 -8.72 6.54
N LYS A 98 -24.00 -7.56 6.21
CA LYS A 98 -25.28 -7.44 5.51
C LYS A 98 -25.27 -8.06 4.11
N GLU A 99 -24.18 -7.81 3.38
CA GLU A 99 -23.98 -8.33 2.02
C GLU A 99 -23.49 -9.80 2.00
N GLY A 100 -23.27 -10.42 3.18
CA GLY A 100 -22.82 -11.81 3.29
C GLY A 100 -21.33 -12.02 2.98
N TYR A 101 -20.53 -10.96 2.87
CA TYR A 101 -19.08 -11.04 2.67
C TYR A 101 -18.32 -11.40 3.95
N LEU A 102 -18.92 -11.10 5.09
CA LEU A 102 -18.44 -11.48 6.41
C LEU A 102 -19.51 -12.30 7.13
N LYS A 103 -19.12 -13.39 7.78
CA LYS A 103 -20.01 -14.18 8.61
C LYS A 103 -20.63 -13.30 9.70
N ARG A 104 -21.88 -13.60 10.10
CA ARG A 104 -22.54 -12.87 11.19
C ARG A 104 -21.85 -13.16 12.52
N PRO A 105 -21.53 -12.12 13.33
CA PRO A 105 -20.96 -12.31 14.65
C PRO A 105 -21.97 -12.98 15.61
N VAL A 106 -21.46 -13.81 16.52
CA VAL A 106 -22.26 -14.46 17.55
C VAL A 106 -22.37 -13.53 18.77
N ASN A 107 -23.56 -13.24 19.24
CA ASN A 107 -23.80 -12.33 20.37
C ASN A 107 -23.10 -10.95 20.21
N LYS A 108 -23.06 -10.41 18.99
CA LYS A 108 -22.38 -9.16 18.62
C LYS A 108 -20.85 -9.19 18.84
N LYS A 109 -20.26 -10.37 18.96
CA LYS A 109 -18.83 -10.57 19.16
C LYS A 109 -18.21 -11.21 17.92
N TYR A 110 -17.02 -10.77 17.59
CA TYR A 110 -16.21 -11.15 16.44
C TYR A 110 -15.04 -12.00 16.91
N ASP A 111 -14.93 -13.23 16.40
CA ASP A 111 -13.84 -14.16 16.68
C ASP A 111 -12.60 -13.85 15.81
N ARG A 112 -11.53 -14.62 16.00
CA ARG A 112 -10.28 -14.46 15.27
C ARG A 112 -10.46 -14.57 13.75
N VAL A 113 -11.32 -15.48 13.27
CA VAL A 113 -11.60 -15.63 11.84
C VAL A 113 -12.21 -14.34 11.26
N HIS A 114 -13.13 -13.70 12.01
CA HIS A 114 -13.66 -12.40 11.60
C HIS A 114 -12.58 -11.33 11.52
N LEU A 115 -11.69 -11.26 12.52
CA LEU A 115 -10.62 -10.26 12.57
C LEU A 115 -9.67 -10.41 11.37
N VAL A 116 -9.22 -11.64 11.10
CA VAL A 116 -8.33 -11.95 9.97
C VAL A 116 -9.04 -11.69 8.63
N THR A 117 -10.32 -12.05 8.50
CA THR A 117 -11.11 -11.75 7.30
C THR A 117 -11.16 -10.24 7.05
N LEU A 118 -11.48 -9.45 8.07
CA LEU A 118 -11.55 -8.00 7.98
C LEU A 118 -10.19 -7.38 7.68
N TYR A 119 -9.11 -7.92 8.25
CA TYR A 119 -7.74 -7.50 7.93
C TYR A 119 -7.44 -7.72 6.44
N ILE A 120 -7.67 -8.94 5.91
CA ILE A 120 -7.46 -9.25 4.49
C ILE A 120 -8.32 -8.35 3.60
N MET A 121 -9.59 -8.18 3.91
CA MET A 121 -10.50 -7.33 3.13
C MET A 121 -10.04 -5.87 3.11
N SER A 122 -9.61 -5.34 4.25
CA SER A 122 -9.16 -3.95 4.36
C SER A 122 -7.83 -3.71 3.64
N MET A 123 -6.89 -4.66 3.74
CA MET A 123 -5.60 -4.61 3.05
C MET A 123 -5.77 -4.65 1.53
N LEU A 124 -6.68 -5.49 1.02
CA LEU A 124 -6.82 -5.72 -0.43
C LEU A 124 -7.88 -4.86 -1.13
N LYS A 125 -8.81 -4.22 -0.38
CA LYS A 125 -9.88 -3.40 -0.97
C LYS A 125 -9.44 -2.27 -1.91
N PRO A 126 -8.25 -1.64 -1.73
CA PRO A 126 -7.80 -0.62 -2.67
C PRO A 126 -7.46 -1.20 -4.06
N ILE A 127 -7.19 -2.50 -4.12
CA ILE A 127 -6.73 -3.19 -5.35
C ILE A 127 -7.83 -4.04 -5.95
N LEU A 128 -8.59 -4.77 -5.12
CA LEU A 128 -9.59 -5.76 -5.55
C LEU A 128 -11.00 -5.40 -5.06
N PRO A 129 -12.04 -5.68 -5.87
CA PRO A 129 -13.43 -5.57 -5.42
C PRO A 129 -13.74 -6.51 -4.25
N ILE A 130 -14.44 -6.03 -3.24
CA ILE A 130 -14.82 -6.81 -2.03
C ILE A 130 -15.48 -8.16 -2.37
N PRO A 131 -16.40 -8.27 -3.35
CA PRO A 131 -16.96 -9.59 -3.73
C PRO A 131 -15.91 -10.61 -4.19
N LEU A 132 -14.84 -10.18 -4.85
CA LEU A 132 -13.76 -11.08 -5.27
C LEU A 132 -12.90 -11.52 -4.09
N ILE A 133 -12.61 -10.60 -3.16
CA ILE A 133 -11.87 -10.93 -1.94
C ILE A 133 -12.68 -11.94 -1.10
N ALA A 134 -13.94 -11.64 -0.83
CA ALA A 134 -14.82 -12.53 -0.08
C ALA A 134 -14.99 -13.89 -0.75
N GLY A 135 -15.16 -13.91 -2.07
CA GLY A 135 -15.26 -15.14 -2.86
C GLY A 135 -13.98 -15.99 -2.80
N SER A 136 -12.81 -15.38 -2.73
CA SER A 136 -11.54 -16.12 -2.59
C SER A 136 -11.38 -16.79 -1.23
N LEU A 137 -12.07 -16.30 -0.19
CA LEU A 137 -12.05 -16.84 1.17
C LEU A 137 -13.18 -17.85 1.42
N SER A 138 -14.19 -17.93 0.56
CA SER A 138 -15.42 -18.70 0.79
C SER A 138 -15.22 -20.21 0.92
N ASN A 139 -14.14 -20.76 0.35
CA ASN A 139 -13.85 -22.19 0.37
C ASN A 139 -13.02 -22.64 1.59
N LEU A 140 -12.68 -21.73 2.48
CA LEU A 140 -11.95 -22.02 3.71
C LEU A 140 -12.95 -22.51 4.77
N SER A 141 -13.19 -23.83 4.78
CA SER A 141 -14.30 -24.46 5.51
C SER A 141 -14.10 -24.58 7.02
N ASP A 142 -12.85 -24.54 7.49
CA ASP A 142 -12.47 -24.70 8.89
C ASP A 142 -11.34 -23.76 9.30
N GLU A 143 -11.17 -23.56 10.60
CA GLU A 143 -10.20 -22.63 11.17
C GLU A 143 -8.75 -22.98 10.78
N ALA A 144 -8.40 -24.27 10.71
CA ALA A 144 -7.05 -24.69 10.36
C ALA A 144 -6.69 -24.34 8.93
N LYS A 145 -7.63 -24.53 7.97
CA LYS A 145 -7.43 -24.08 6.57
C LYS A 145 -7.34 -22.58 6.47
N TYR A 146 -8.14 -21.87 7.28
CA TYR A 146 -8.10 -20.42 7.33
C TYR A 146 -6.75 -19.92 7.85
N GLN A 147 -6.25 -20.52 8.94
CA GLN A 147 -4.95 -20.23 9.51
C GLN A 147 -3.83 -20.46 8.48
N ASN A 148 -3.78 -21.65 7.88
CA ASN A 148 -2.74 -21.98 6.89
C ASN A 148 -2.77 -21.02 5.69
N PHE A 149 -3.95 -20.69 5.19
CA PHE A 149 -4.09 -19.73 4.10
C PHE A 149 -3.59 -18.34 4.49
N PHE A 150 -3.95 -17.88 5.69
CA PHE A 150 -3.53 -16.57 6.18
C PHE A 150 -2.02 -16.49 6.38
N GLU A 151 -1.40 -17.51 6.98
CA GLU A 151 0.05 -17.55 7.20
C GLU A 151 0.84 -17.52 5.87
N GLU A 152 0.34 -18.20 4.83
CA GLU A 152 0.96 -18.11 3.50
C GLU A 152 0.73 -16.73 2.86
N LEU A 153 -0.45 -16.14 3.00
CA LEU A 153 -0.71 -14.78 2.53
C LEU A 153 0.18 -13.74 3.23
N ALA A 154 0.37 -13.87 4.54
CA ALA A 154 1.24 -13.01 5.33
C ALA A 154 2.70 -13.06 4.83
N LYS A 155 3.22 -14.25 4.55
CA LYS A 155 4.57 -14.41 3.96
C LYS A 155 4.67 -13.73 2.60
N LEU A 156 3.67 -13.92 1.73
CA LEU A 156 3.65 -13.29 0.40
C LEU A 156 3.61 -11.75 0.52
N GLN A 157 2.88 -11.22 1.50
CA GLN A 157 2.82 -9.78 1.78
C GLN A 157 4.17 -9.24 2.25
N ASP A 158 4.81 -9.90 3.22
CA ASP A 158 6.14 -9.56 3.73
C ASP A 158 7.21 -9.57 2.62
N GLU A 159 7.19 -10.61 1.78
CA GLU A 159 8.08 -10.70 0.62
C GLU A 159 7.84 -9.58 -0.40
N ALA A 160 6.58 -9.20 -0.62
CA ALA A 160 6.24 -8.11 -1.54
C ALA A 160 6.81 -6.77 -1.06
N PHE A 161 6.65 -6.45 0.23
CA PHE A 161 7.23 -5.24 0.82
C PHE A 161 8.76 -5.24 0.78
N SER A 162 9.39 -6.37 1.14
CA SER A 162 10.85 -6.51 1.05
C SER A 162 11.38 -6.29 -0.38
N LYS A 163 10.70 -6.84 -1.39
CA LYS A 163 11.08 -6.64 -2.80
C LYS A 163 10.95 -5.17 -3.22
N VAL A 164 9.86 -4.51 -2.85
CA VAL A 164 9.63 -3.10 -3.21
C VAL A 164 10.60 -2.19 -2.48
N SER A 165 10.90 -2.46 -1.20
CA SER A 165 11.93 -1.74 -0.44
C SER A 165 13.29 -1.84 -1.12
N ASN A 166 13.72 -3.04 -1.52
CA ASN A 166 15.00 -3.23 -2.23
C ASN A 166 15.03 -2.47 -3.58
N MET A 167 13.92 -2.48 -4.32
CA MET A 167 13.81 -1.71 -5.57
C MET A 167 13.90 -0.21 -5.32
N LEU A 168 13.25 0.29 -4.27
CA LEU A 168 13.31 1.70 -3.90
C LEU A 168 14.72 2.10 -3.48
N SER A 169 15.39 1.33 -2.61
CA SER A 169 16.76 1.59 -2.18
C SER A 169 17.73 1.61 -3.37
N ALA A 170 17.65 0.63 -4.26
CA ALA A 170 18.50 0.59 -5.45
C ALA A 170 18.25 1.78 -6.40
N ASN A 171 17.00 2.26 -6.51
CA ASN A 171 16.67 3.43 -7.29
C ASN A 171 17.26 4.70 -6.66
N ILE A 172 17.12 4.86 -5.33
CA ILE A 172 17.67 6.02 -4.59
C ILE A 172 19.19 6.12 -4.73
N GLU A 173 19.91 4.99 -4.70
CA GLU A 173 21.37 4.95 -4.87
C GLU A 173 21.85 5.46 -6.23
N GLN A 174 21.00 5.32 -7.25
CA GLN A 174 21.30 5.72 -8.64
C GLN A 174 20.87 7.14 -8.96
N LEU A 175 20.17 7.83 -8.05
CA LEU A 175 19.72 9.20 -8.30
C LEU A 175 20.88 10.19 -8.35
N SER A 176 20.83 11.11 -9.31
CA SER A 176 21.69 12.30 -9.39
C SER A 176 20.87 13.56 -9.11
N ASP A 177 21.52 14.59 -8.59
CA ASP A 177 20.90 15.88 -8.30
C ASP A 177 20.40 16.65 -9.54
N GLU A 178 20.90 16.30 -10.72
CA GLU A 178 20.54 16.97 -11.99
C GLU A 178 19.14 16.59 -12.47
N ASP A 179 18.72 15.31 -12.35
CA ASP A 179 17.49 14.79 -12.96
C ASP A 179 16.66 13.88 -12.03
N TYR A 180 16.82 14.01 -10.72
CA TYR A 180 16.16 13.15 -9.74
C TYR A 180 14.63 13.18 -9.83
N GLU A 181 14.02 14.35 -10.12
CA GLU A 181 12.56 14.47 -10.20
C GLU A 181 11.98 13.62 -11.34
N THR A 182 12.60 13.67 -12.54
CA THR A 182 12.16 12.88 -13.70
C THR A 182 12.35 11.39 -13.44
N SER A 183 13.50 11.01 -12.89
CA SER A 183 13.83 9.62 -12.55
C SER A 183 12.83 9.04 -11.54
N LEU A 184 12.52 9.77 -10.46
CA LEU A 184 11.55 9.33 -9.46
C LEU A 184 10.11 9.25 -10.01
N ARG A 185 9.71 10.21 -10.86
CA ARG A 185 8.40 10.15 -11.53
C ARG A 185 8.28 8.92 -12.42
N LEU A 186 9.30 8.62 -13.21
CA LEU A 186 9.32 7.43 -14.07
C LEU A 186 9.30 6.14 -13.23
N PHE A 187 10.06 6.08 -12.14
CA PHE A 187 10.04 4.94 -11.23
C PHE A 187 8.67 4.74 -10.58
N ALA A 188 8.03 5.80 -10.09
CA ALA A 188 6.68 5.71 -9.53
C ALA A 188 5.65 5.23 -10.57
N LEU A 189 5.73 5.70 -11.83
CA LEU A 189 4.86 5.25 -12.90
C LEU A 189 5.16 3.81 -13.33
N GLN A 190 6.41 3.36 -13.27
CA GLN A 190 6.77 1.96 -13.47
C GLN A 190 6.09 1.07 -12.41
N LEU A 191 6.23 1.38 -11.13
CA LEU A 191 5.58 0.64 -10.04
C LEU A 191 4.06 0.58 -10.23
N THR A 192 3.46 1.71 -10.61
CA THR A 192 2.00 1.78 -10.87
C THR A 192 1.59 0.91 -12.06
N SER A 193 2.37 0.90 -13.15
CA SER A 193 2.11 0.06 -14.33
C SER A 193 2.22 -1.42 -14.00
N GLU A 194 3.23 -1.82 -13.21
CA GLU A 194 3.38 -3.19 -12.73
C GLU A 194 2.22 -3.61 -11.82
N ALA A 195 1.81 -2.74 -10.89
CA ALA A 195 0.68 -3.01 -10.01
C ALA A 195 -0.61 -3.22 -10.81
N ASN A 196 -0.86 -2.41 -11.84
CA ASN A 196 -2.04 -2.55 -12.70
C ASN A 196 -2.01 -3.86 -13.51
N ALA A 197 -0.87 -4.25 -14.07
CA ALA A 197 -0.72 -5.51 -14.79
C ALA A 197 -0.98 -6.72 -13.87
N ARG A 198 -0.42 -6.72 -12.68
CA ARG A 198 -0.64 -7.77 -11.65
C ARG A 198 -2.09 -7.83 -11.21
N LYS A 199 -2.75 -6.68 -10.99
CA LYS A 199 -4.17 -6.59 -10.65
C LYS A 199 -5.04 -7.26 -11.71
N ILE A 200 -4.82 -6.94 -13.00
CA ILE A 200 -5.60 -7.51 -14.12
C ILE A 200 -5.52 -9.05 -14.11
N VAL A 201 -4.30 -9.59 -13.93
CA VAL A 201 -4.09 -11.05 -13.88
C VAL A 201 -4.75 -11.66 -12.64
N ALA A 202 -4.58 -11.05 -11.47
CA ALA A 202 -5.17 -11.51 -10.22
C ALA A 202 -6.70 -11.55 -10.29
N GLU A 203 -7.33 -10.49 -10.79
CA GLU A 203 -8.79 -10.47 -11.00
C GLU A 203 -9.25 -11.57 -11.95
N LYS A 204 -8.53 -11.82 -13.05
CA LYS A 204 -8.88 -12.87 -14.00
C LYS A 204 -8.83 -14.25 -13.35
N ILE A 205 -7.80 -14.54 -12.58
CA ILE A 205 -7.65 -15.80 -11.84
C ILE A 205 -8.82 -15.98 -10.86
N LEU A 206 -9.05 -15.00 -9.98
CA LEU A 206 -10.10 -15.08 -8.96
C LEU A 206 -11.50 -15.23 -9.56
N ARG A 207 -11.82 -14.48 -10.62
CA ARG A 207 -13.10 -14.62 -11.34
C ARG A 207 -13.28 -15.99 -11.96
N SER A 208 -12.23 -16.62 -12.44
CA SER A 208 -12.29 -17.97 -13.01
C SER A 208 -12.55 -19.01 -11.91
N LEU A 209 -11.87 -18.94 -10.77
CA LEU A 209 -12.04 -19.85 -9.63
C LEU A 209 -13.46 -19.75 -9.03
N ILE A 210 -13.98 -18.55 -8.84
CA ILE A 210 -15.32 -18.33 -8.27
C ILE A 210 -16.42 -18.86 -9.19
N LYS A 211 -16.27 -18.74 -10.52
CA LYS A 211 -17.23 -19.30 -11.49
C LYS A 211 -17.28 -20.82 -11.48
N ASP A 212 -16.16 -21.49 -11.27
CA ASP A 212 -16.09 -22.95 -11.23
C ASP A 212 -16.74 -23.52 -9.96
N THR A 213 -16.60 -22.83 -8.82
CA THR A 213 -17.25 -23.24 -7.57
C THR A 213 -18.78 -23.13 -7.63
N SER A 214 -19.31 -22.09 -8.30
CA SER A 214 -20.77 -21.95 -8.47
C SER A 214 -21.38 -23.05 -9.36
N LYS A 215 -20.66 -23.50 -10.39
CA LYS A 215 -21.13 -24.57 -11.27
C LYS A 215 -21.09 -25.97 -10.62
N SER A 216 -20.19 -26.22 -9.68
CA SER A 216 -20.11 -27.49 -8.95
C SER A 216 -21.22 -27.62 -7.91
N SER A 217 -21.57 -26.54 -7.22
CA SER A 217 -22.66 -26.52 -6.23
C SER A 217 -24.05 -26.70 -6.83
N ASP A 218 -24.27 -26.23 -8.06
CA ASP A 218 -25.55 -26.43 -8.78
C ASP A 218 -25.74 -27.87 -9.28
N LYS A 219 -24.64 -28.58 -9.56
CA LYS A 219 -24.69 -30.00 -9.97
C LYS A 219 -24.97 -30.97 -8.81
N GLU A 220 -24.58 -30.62 -7.58
CA GLU A 220 -24.86 -31.41 -6.38
C GLU A 220 -26.30 -31.24 -5.88
N LYS A 221 -26.94 -30.08 -6.14
CA LYS A 221 -28.34 -29.83 -5.77
C LYS A 221 -29.36 -30.43 -6.76
N SER A 222 -28.91 -30.91 -7.91
CA SER A 222 -29.77 -31.50 -8.95
C SER A 222 -29.68 -33.03 -9.03
N LYS A 223 -29.07 -33.68 -8.04
CA LYS A 223 -29.10 -35.14 -7.81
C LYS A 223 -29.82 -35.43 -6.49
#